data_1667d6ffe36be2393b4420ffebe3a50f
#
_entry.id   1667d6ffe36be2393b4420ffebe3a50f
#
_cell.length_a   1.000
_cell.length_b   1.000
_cell.length_c   1.000
_cell.angle_alpha   90.00
_cell.angle_beta   90.00
_cell.angle_gamma   90.00
#
_symmetry.space_group_name_H-M   'P 1'
#
loop_
_entity.id
_entity.type
_entity.pdbx_description
1 polymer ?
#
loop_
_entity_poly.entity_id
_entity_poly.type
_entity_poly.pdbx_seq_one_letter_code
_entity_poly.pdbx_strand_id
1 'polypeptide(L)'
;LGMLRAVGLKRNHLVRAFGAEGGVYSALAGLAGAVVGVGVGRVVVIAAERVFNAGEDESARIALQFTARPSSLLGGMVIGGVISLLTVWAASLRMGRLNVIRAIRDLPDPPTARSRSLALVAGTLGLVAGGVLLVGGLSTSNWFGVLVGVPLVAVGSIPLLRQMIGARAATSGACVVTLLWGVTCFTIFPDAFEGTDIPTFVVQGMILVAAAVALGATNAGLVGRVVAKVAGPGRSLAPRLAFAYPVARRFRTSMLLGMYALIVFVLTFLAVFSELFNAQVPRFTEESSAGFDLVVDSNATNPATINTLLAEREVDTVAPIVRGFPRFSAAFEPEPTAWPISGFDKSFLDYGQPKLAARLDRFGSDRDAWLALFDTEELVFVSDFFLDEGGGPPQARIDVGDRITAFNPQTNDRRDFTVAGILSSDWLDMGVVTGAPLAREFLAAGAVSNRHFVALDDGVDVDEAAQRLTGDLVENGVKADSIESIIRLRLQQQEGFINLMQGYLALGLLVGIAGLGVVMVRAVRERRRQIGMLRAMGFSRAVVRNAFLLEAGFVAVQGIFVGVVLALIVSFQLLTNSDVFGESRLAFSVPWLALGILLAAALAASLAATVAPAGQASRIRPAVALRIAE
;
A
#
# COMPACT_ATOMS: atom_id res chain seq x y z
N LEU A 1 -36.10 -3.66 25.31
CA LEU A 1 -36.63 -4.25 24.06
C LEU A 1 -37.64 -5.35 24.35
N GLY A 2 -37.33 -6.33 25.22
CA GLY A 2 -38.26 -7.39 25.63
C GLY A 2 -39.53 -6.84 26.26
N MET A 3 -39.44 -5.85 27.14
CA MET A 3 -40.60 -5.18 27.76
C MET A 3 -41.47 -4.44 26.74
N LEU A 4 -40.88 -3.72 25.78
CA LEU A 4 -41.64 -3.02 24.73
C LEU A 4 -42.45 -3.99 23.85
N ARG A 5 -41.93 -5.17 23.58
CA ARG A 5 -42.65 -6.24 22.87
C ARG A 5 -43.70 -6.92 23.75
N ALA A 6 -43.45 -7.04 25.04
CA ALA A 6 -44.45 -7.58 25.98
C ALA A 6 -45.67 -6.66 26.14
N VAL A 7 -45.49 -5.34 25.98
CA VAL A 7 -46.55 -4.31 25.95
C VAL A 7 -47.28 -4.25 24.60
N GLY A 8 -46.94 -5.10 23.61
CA GLY A 8 -47.66 -5.24 22.35
C GLY A 8 -47.07 -4.53 21.13
N LEU A 9 -45.86 -3.96 21.20
CA LEU A 9 -45.23 -3.35 20.03
C LEU A 9 -44.87 -4.40 18.97
N LYS A 10 -45.40 -4.22 17.76
CA LYS A 10 -45.13 -5.09 16.62
C LYS A 10 -43.66 -4.95 16.19
N ARG A 11 -43.08 -6.05 15.68
CA ARG A 11 -41.71 -6.12 15.19
C ARG A 11 -41.34 -4.99 14.22
N ASN A 12 -42.24 -4.67 13.28
CA ASN A 12 -42.01 -3.66 12.26
C ASN A 12 -41.93 -2.24 12.84
N HIS A 13 -42.68 -1.97 13.92
CA HIS A 13 -42.60 -0.66 14.61
C HIS A 13 -41.24 -0.49 15.29
N LEU A 14 -40.71 -1.51 15.93
CA LEU A 14 -39.40 -1.51 16.54
C LEU A 14 -38.28 -1.32 15.50
N VAL A 15 -38.34 -2.07 14.39
CA VAL A 15 -37.34 -1.95 13.30
C VAL A 15 -37.38 -0.54 12.69
N ARG A 16 -38.58 0.04 12.47
CA ARG A 16 -38.72 1.39 11.94
C ARG A 16 -38.23 2.44 12.94
N ALA A 17 -38.54 2.31 14.23
CA ALA A 17 -38.10 3.26 15.26
C ALA A 17 -36.58 3.29 15.37
N PHE A 18 -35.92 2.13 15.48
CA PHE A 18 -34.46 2.04 15.52
C PHE A 18 -33.81 2.41 14.18
N GLY A 19 -34.46 2.09 13.06
CA GLY A 19 -34.00 2.51 11.72
C GLY A 19 -34.05 4.02 11.55
N ALA A 20 -35.13 4.66 12.03
CA ALA A 20 -35.24 6.14 11.99
C ALA A 20 -34.21 6.82 12.90
N GLU A 21 -34.05 6.34 14.14
CA GLU A 21 -33.03 6.83 15.06
C GLU A 21 -31.62 6.70 14.47
N GLY A 22 -31.31 5.52 13.94
CA GLY A 22 -30.03 5.27 13.28
C GLY A 22 -29.85 6.08 11.99
N GLY A 23 -30.93 6.36 11.26
CA GLY A 23 -30.94 7.25 10.10
C GLY A 23 -30.54 8.68 10.45
N VAL A 24 -31.09 9.22 11.55
CA VAL A 24 -30.72 10.55 12.04
C VAL A 24 -29.23 10.61 12.44
N TYR A 25 -28.75 9.60 13.19
CA TYR A 25 -27.33 9.53 13.55
C TYR A 25 -26.43 9.39 12.31
N SER A 26 -26.84 8.60 11.32
CA SER A 26 -26.08 8.43 10.07
C SER A 26 -26.01 9.74 9.25
N ALA A 27 -27.11 10.48 9.19
CA ALA A 27 -27.15 11.77 8.51
C ALA A 27 -26.26 12.82 9.20
N LEU A 28 -26.35 12.93 10.53
CA LEU A 28 -25.51 13.87 11.31
C LEU A 28 -24.04 13.48 11.22
N ALA A 29 -23.72 12.18 11.29
CA ALA A 29 -22.36 11.69 11.13
C ALA A 29 -21.81 11.93 9.71
N GLY A 30 -22.66 11.78 8.68
CA GLY A 30 -22.31 12.08 7.30
C GLY A 30 -21.99 13.56 7.08
N LEU A 31 -22.79 14.47 7.65
CA LEU A 31 -22.53 15.92 7.61
C LEU A 31 -21.22 16.28 8.34
N ALA A 32 -21.04 15.78 9.57
CA ALA A 32 -19.81 16.00 10.32
C ALA A 32 -18.60 15.42 9.59
N GLY A 33 -18.73 14.23 9.01
CA GLY A 33 -17.70 13.57 8.21
C GLY A 33 -17.33 14.37 6.95
N ALA A 34 -18.31 14.99 6.28
CA ALA A 34 -18.05 15.84 5.13
C ALA A 34 -17.22 17.08 5.51
N VAL A 35 -17.57 17.76 6.62
CA VAL A 35 -16.80 18.92 7.11
C VAL A 35 -15.36 18.53 7.49
N VAL A 36 -15.20 17.45 8.25
CA VAL A 36 -13.88 16.94 8.62
C VAL A 36 -13.10 16.50 7.36
N GLY A 37 -13.77 15.84 6.41
CA GLY A 37 -13.18 15.41 5.14
C GLY A 37 -12.64 16.56 4.30
N VAL A 38 -13.33 17.71 4.24
CA VAL A 38 -12.84 18.93 3.58
C VAL A 38 -11.56 19.42 4.27
N GLY A 39 -11.54 19.47 5.61
CA GLY A 39 -10.35 19.87 6.37
C GLY A 39 -9.15 18.95 6.12
N VAL A 40 -9.38 17.64 6.17
CA VAL A 40 -8.35 16.63 5.87
C VAL A 40 -7.87 16.74 4.43
N GLY A 41 -8.78 16.86 3.46
CA GLY A 41 -8.44 17.02 2.05
C GLY A 41 -7.57 18.25 1.79
N ARG A 42 -7.85 19.37 2.48
CA ARG A 42 -7.01 20.58 2.39
C ARG A 42 -5.58 20.35 2.92
N VAL A 43 -5.46 19.67 4.06
CA VAL A 43 -4.14 19.32 4.64
C VAL A 43 -3.37 18.42 3.69
N VAL A 44 -4.04 17.44 3.08
CA VAL A 44 -3.43 16.51 2.11
C VAL A 44 -2.96 17.25 0.86
N VAL A 45 -3.76 18.18 0.30
CA VAL A 45 -3.33 18.97 -0.86
C VAL A 45 -2.09 19.82 -0.54
N ILE A 46 -2.04 20.47 0.63
CA ILE A 46 -0.85 21.23 1.08
C ILE A 46 0.38 20.33 1.22
N ALA A 47 0.19 19.11 1.75
CA ALA A 47 1.28 18.15 1.87
C ALA A 47 1.72 17.62 0.49
N ALA A 48 0.78 17.32 -0.41
CA ALA A 48 1.03 16.90 -1.78
C ALA A 48 1.78 17.97 -2.58
N GLU A 49 1.38 19.24 -2.47
CA GLU A 49 2.06 20.35 -3.14
C GLU A 49 3.54 20.43 -2.75
N ARG A 50 3.87 20.22 -1.47
CA ARG A 50 5.26 20.17 -1.01
C ARG A 50 6.04 18.99 -1.58
N VAL A 51 5.39 17.84 -1.70
CA VAL A 51 5.99 16.61 -2.23
C VAL A 51 6.26 16.73 -3.73
N PHE A 52 5.26 17.17 -4.49
CA PHE A 52 5.39 17.29 -5.95
C PHE A 52 6.33 18.42 -6.39
N ASN A 53 6.53 19.43 -5.54
CA ASN A 53 7.44 20.53 -5.81
C ASN A 53 8.81 20.40 -5.09
N ALA A 54 9.08 19.24 -4.49
CA ALA A 54 10.38 18.99 -3.87
C ALA A 54 11.46 18.88 -4.95
N GLY A 55 12.39 19.82 -4.96
CA GLY A 55 13.49 19.86 -5.93
C GLY A 55 13.16 20.54 -7.27
N GLU A 56 11.95 21.06 -7.48
CA GLU A 56 11.60 21.80 -8.67
C GLU A 56 11.95 23.28 -8.55
N ASP A 57 12.48 23.84 -9.63
CA ASP A 57 12.74 25.26 -9.75
C ASP A 57 11.42 26.07 -9.65
N GLU A 58 11.51 27.31 -9.21
CA GLU A 58 10.35 28.17 -8.95
C GLU A 58 9.43 28.35 -10.17
N SER A 59 9.96 28.21 -11.38
CA SER A 59 9.24 28.29 -12.66
C SER A 59 8.50 26.99 -13.04
N ALA A 60 8.90 25.85 -12.48
CA ALA A 60 8.33 24.52 -12.76
C ALA A 60 7.34 24.07 -11.67
N ARG A 61 7.16 24.85 -10.59
CA ARG A 61 6.29 24.48 -9.48
C ARG A 61 4.83 24.34 -9.90
N ILE A 62 4.25 23.22 -9.54
CA ILE A 62 2.83 22.90 -9.76
C ILE A 62 2.03 23.47 -8.59
N ALA A 63 1.19 24.50 -8.85
CA ALA A 63 0.25 25.03 -7.86
C ALA A 63 -0.98 24.10 -7.76
N LEU A 64 -1.02 23.24 -6.76
CA LEU A 64 -2.17 22.38 -6.52
C LEU A 64 -3.29 23.17 -5.85
N GLN A 65 -4.35 23.45 -6.59
CA GLN A 65 -5.52 24.14 -6.04
C GLN A 65 -6.47 23.17 -5.36
N PHE A 66 -6.74 23.40 -4.06
CA PHE A 66 -7.76 22.64 -3.36
C PHE A 66 -9.15 22.98 -3.89
N THR A 67 -9.82 22.03 -4.54
CA THR A 67 -11.18 22.18 -5.03
C THR A 67 -12.08 21.10 -4.42
N ALA A 68 -13.02 21.52 -3.58
CA ALA A 68 -14.05 20.64 -3.03
C ALA A 68 -15.29 20.66 -3.95
N ARG A 69 -15.43 19.66 -4.82
CA ARG A 69 -16.63 19.55 -5.67
C ARG A 69 -17.82 19.08 -4.82
N PRO A 70 -18.98 19.75 -4.90
CA PRO A 70 -20.19 19.31 -4.18
C PRO A 70 -20.59 17.85 -4.46
N SER A 71 -20.39 17.37 -5.69
CA SER A 71 -20.64 15.98 -6.07
C SER A 71 -19.78 14.97 -5.30
N SER A 72 -18.49 15.28 -5.08
CA SER A 72 -17.58 14.42 -4.30
C SER A 72 -17.96 14.40 -2.82
N LEU A 73 -18.35 15.54 -2.26
CA LEU A 73 -18.83 15.63 -0.87
C LEU A 73 -20.13 14.86 -0.68
N LEU A 74 -21.09 15.05 -1.59
CA LEU A 74 -22.35 14.30 -1.58
C LEU A 74 -22.11 12.80 -1.78
N GLY A 75 -21.23 12.41 -2.70
CA GLY A 75 -20.84 11.01 -2.92
C GLY A 75 -20.28 10.37 -1.66
N GLY A 76 -19.31 11.00 -1.01
CA GLY A 76 -18.73 10.52 0.25
C GLY A 76 -19.76 10.43 1.38
N MET A 77 -20.63 11.46 1.53
CA MET A 77 -21.70 11.47 2.52
C MET A 77 -22.74 10.36 2.27
N VAL A 78 -23.13 10.14 0.99
CA VAL A 78 -24.08 9.09 0.61
C VAL A 78 -23.49 7.72 0.86
N ILE A 79 -22.25 7.47 0.44
CA ILE A 79 -21.59 6.18 0.65
C ILE A 79 -21.46 5.87 2.15
N GLY A 80 -20.95 6.80 2.94
CA GLY A 80 -20.82 6.65 4.40
C GLY A 80 -22.17 6.50 5.08
N GLY A 81 -23.17 7.30 4.67
CA GLY A 81 -24.54 7.22 5.15
C GLY A 81 -25.23 5.88 4.84
N VAL A 82 -25.08 5.38 3.62
CA VAL A 82 -25.64 4.08 3.19
C VAL A 82 -25.00 2.93 3.97
N ILE A 83 -23.68 2.91 4.14
CA ILE A 83 -22.98 1.88 4.92
C ILE A 83 -23.46 1.91 6.37
N SER A 84 -23.53 3.08 6.99
CA SER A 84 -24.06 3.25 8.35
C SER A 84 -25.51 2.78 8.46
N LEU A 85 -26.38 3.22 7.55
CA LEU A 85 -27.79 2.87 7.54
C LEU A 85 -28.01 1.36 7.35
N LEU A 86 -27.29 0.73 6.42
CA LEU A 86 -27.32 -0.71 6.20
C LEU A 86 -26.90 -1.47 7.47
N THR A 87 -25.86 -0.98 8.16
CA THR A 87 -25.38 -1.58 9.41
C THR A 87 -26.43 -1.49 10.51
N VAL A 88 -27.05 -0.32 10.69
CA VAL A 88 -28.13 -0.10 11.66
C VAL A 88 -29.35 -0.94 11.30
N TRP A 89 -29.74 -0.98 10.03
CA TRP A 89 -30.87 -1.75 9.54
C TRP A 89 -30.67 -3.26 9.75
N ALA A 90 -29.49 -3.79 9.41
CA ALA A 90 -29.13 -5.18 9.67
C ALA A 90 -29.17 -5.53 11.17
N ALA A 91 -28.64 -4.65 12.02
CA ALA A 91 -28.71 -4.80 13.48
C ALA A 91 -30.17 -4.76 13.99
N SER A 92 -30.99 -3.83 13.50
CA SER A 92 -32.41 -3.69 13.85
C SER A 92 -33.24 -4.91 13.44
N LEU A 93 -33.00 -5.44 12.24
CA LEU A 93 -33.62 -6.68 11.77
C LEU A 93 -33.24 -7.88 12.66
N ARG A 94 -32.00 -7.96 13.10
CA ARG A 94 -31.51 -9.01 13.99
C ARG A 94 -32.15 -8.90 15.38
N MET A 95 -32.24 -7.68 15.93
CA MET A 95 -32.91 -7.41 17.20
C MET A 95 -34.42 -7.67 17.15
N GLY A 96 -35.06 -7.36 16.03
CA GLY A 96 -36.49 -7.67 15.82
C GLY A 96 -36.85 -9.16 15.82
N ARG A 97 -35.88 -10.06 15.71
CA ARG A 97 -36.03 -11.52 15.74
C ARG A 97 -35.84 -12.15 17.12
N LEU A 98 -35.43 -11.37 18.13
CA LEU A 98 -35.17 -11.87 19.48
C LEU A 98 -36.50 -12.42 20.13
N ASN A 99 -36.41 -13.54 20.84
CA ASN A 99 -37.51 -14.08 21.61
C ASN A 99 -37.70 -13.24 22.88
N VAL A 100 -38.95 -12.76 23.09
CA VAL A 100 -39.28 -11.84 24.19
C VAL A 100 -38.92 -12.41 25.55
N ILE A 101 -39.27 -13.70 25.81
CA ILE A 101 -39.03 -14.36 27.10
C ILE A 101 -37.53 -14.48 27.39
N ARG A 102 -36.73 -14.81 26.36
CA ARG A 102 -35.27 -14.93 26.50
C ARG A 102 -34.61 -13.59 26.62
N ALA A 103 -35.10 -12.57 25.91
CA ALA A 103 -34.60 -11.19 26.01
C ALA A 103 -34.86 -10.59 27.42
N ILE A 104 -35.96 -10.98 28.09
CA ILE A 104 -36.23 -10.57 29.48
C ILE A 104 -35.35 -11.34 30.47
N ARG A 105 -35.09 -12.63 30.22
CA ARG A 105 -34.26 -13.50 31.08
C ARG A 105 -32.76 -13.45 30.78
N ASP A 106 -32.32 -12.61 29.81
CA ASP A 106 -30.91 -12.49 29.36
C ASP A 106 -30.27 -13.85 28.94
N LEU A 107 -31.09 -14.76 28.42
CA LEU A 107 -30.62 -16.07 27.96
C LEU A 107 -30.15 -16.01 26.51
N PRO A 108 -28.99 -16.67 26.17
CA PRO A 108 -28.51 -16.72 24.80
C PRO A 108 -29.47 -17.47 23.87
N ASP A 109 -29.66 -16.98 22.64
CA ASP A 109 -30.47 -17.65 21.64
C ASP A 109 -29.80 -18.95 21.15
N PRO A 110 -30.53 -20.09 21.08
CA PRO A 110 -30.01 -21.30 20.48
C PRO A 110 -29.87 -21.10 18.96
N PRO A 111 -28.89 -21.76 18.32
CA PRO A 111 -28.77 -21.76 16.87
C PRO A 111 -30.03 -22.38 16.26
N THR A 112 -30.79 -21.61 15.46
CA THR A 112 -31.98 -22.09 14.77
C THR A 112 -31.62 -23.02 13.61
N ALA A 113 -32.44 -24.02 13.31
CA ALA A 113 -32.23 -24.93 12.16
C ALA A 113 -32.08 -24.16 10.84
N ARG A 114 -32.83 -23.05 10.68
CA ARG A 114 -32.75 -22.16 9.51
C ARG A 114 -31.38 -21.45 9.38
N SER A 115 -30.71 -21.12 10.50
CA SER A 115 -29.36 -20.54 10.45
C SER A 115 -28.33 -21.60 10.02
N ARG A 116 -28.58 -22.85 10.32
CA ARG A 116 -27.72 -23.97 9.92
C ARG A 116 -27.82 -24.23 8.41
N SER A 117 -29.04 -24.20 7.85
CA SER A 117 -29.24 -24.40 6.42
C SER A 117 -28.67 -23.25 5.59
N LEU A 118 -28.84 -22.00 6.02
CA LEU A 118 -28.22 -20.85 5.36
C LEU A 118 -26.68 -20.90 5.41
N ALA A 119 -26.08 -21.34 6.51
CA ALA A 119 -24.64 -21.52 6.61
C ALA A 119 -24.14 -22.64 5.68
N LEU A 120 -24.90 -23.72 5.50
CA LEU A 120 -24.54 -24.76 4.53
C LEU A 120 -24.65 -24.26 3.10
N VAL A 121 -25.72 -23.55 2.73
CA VAL A 121 -25.87 -22.97 1.39
C VAL A 121 -24.75 -21.94 1.11
N ALA A 122 -24.45 -21.06 2.04
CA ALA A 122 -23.35 -20.10 1.89
C ALA A 122 -21.99 -20.81 1.78
N GLY A 123 -21.79 -21.89 2.54
CA GLY A 123 -20.57 -22.70 2.46
C GLY A 123 -20.42 -23.42 1.12
N THR A 124 -21.50 -24.04 0.61
CA THR A 124 -21.47 -24.71 -0.70
C THR A 124 -21.27 -23.72 -1.85
N LEU A 125 -21.89 -22.54 -1.78
CA LEU A 125 -21.63 -21.47 -2.74
C LEU A 125 -20.16 -21.00 -2.69
N GLY A 126 -19.60 -20.86 -1.49
CA GLY A 126 -18.18 -20.52 -1.31
C GLY A 126 -17.24 -21.58 -1.88
N LEU A 127 -17.55 -22.86 -1.67
CA LEU A 127 -16.80 -23.97 -2.25
C LEU A 127 -16.84 -23.97 -3.78
N VAL A 128 -18.02 -23.81 -4.38
CA VAL A 128 -18.20 -23.80 -5.83
C VAL A 128 -17.50 -22.56 -6.43
N ALA A 129 -17.73 -21.38 -5.87
CA ALA A 129 -17.11 -20.15 -6.35
C ALA A 129 -15.57 -20.20 -6.21
N GLY A 130 -15.06 -20.68 -5.07
CA GLY A 130 -13.63 -20.86 -4.86
C GLY A 130 -13.01 -21.89 -5.79
N GLY A 131 -13.71 -23.00 -6.05
CA GLY A 131 -13.28 -24.02 -7.01
C GLY A 131 -13.24 -23.49 -8.44
N VAL A 132 -14.27 -22.76 -8.86
CA VAL A 132 -14.32 -22.13 -10.20
C VAL A 132 -13.20 -21.10 -10.37
N LEU A 133 -12.99 -20.24 -9.35
CA LEU A 133 -11.90 -19.27 -9.36
C LEU A 133 -10.52 -19.94 -9.43
N LEU A 134 -10.31 -21.01 -8.67
CA LEU A 134 -9.05 -21.74 -8.68
C LEU A 134 -8.79 -22.41 -10.02
N VAL A 135 -9.75 -23.16 -10.56
CA VAL A 135 -9.62 -23.84 -11.85
C VAL A 135 -9.47 -22.83 -12.99
N GLY A 136 -10.28 -21.76 -12.97
CA GLY A 136 -10.15 -20.66 -13.92
C GLY A 136 -8.78 -19.97 -13.82
N GLY A 137 -8.32 -19.64 -12.63
CA GLY A 137 -7.01 -19.03 -12.39
C GLY A 137 -5.84 -19.91 -12.88
N LEU A 138 -5.92 -21.22 -12.64
CA LEU A 138 -4.89 -22.17 -13.14
C LEU A 138 -4.92 -22.33 -14.66
N SER A 139 -6.11 -22.28 -15.29
CA SER A 139 -6.24 -22.45 -16.75
C SER A 139 -5.84 -21.20 -17.53
N THR A 140 -5.91 -20.02 -16.93
CA THR A 140 -5.58 -18.73 -17.56
C THR A 140 -4.35 -18.07 -16.98
N SER A 141 -3.59 -18.77 -16.13
CA SER A 141 -2.43 -18.24 -15.38
C SER A 141 -2.74 -16.92 -14.68
N ASN A 142 -3.94 -16.83 -14.06
CA ASN A 142 -4.40 -15.61 -13.41
C ASN A 142 -4.17 -15.67 -11.89
N TRP A 143 -3.32 -14.77 -11.39
CA TRP A 143 -2.94 -14.71 -9.99
C TRP A 143 -4.13 -14.58 -9.02
N PHE A 144 -5.16 -13.78 -9.40
CA PHE A 144 -6.31 -13.53 -8.52
C PHE A 144 -7.11 -14.82 -8.25
N GLY A 145 -7.35 -15.62 -9.29
CA GLY A 145 -8.05 -16.90 -9.16
C GLY A 145 -7.30 -17.89 -8.29
N VAL A 146 -5.98 -17.99 -8.48
CA VAL A 146 -5.11 -18.89 -7.70
C VAL A 146 -4.99 -18.43 -6.25
N LEU A 147 -4.74 -17.14 -6.00
CA LEU A 147 -4.56 -16.58 -4.66
C LEU A 147 -5.84 -16.66 -3.81
N VAL A 148 -7.00 -16.30 -4.39
CA VAL A 148 -8.30 -16.19 -3.67
C VAL A 148 -9.06 -17.51 -3.63
N GLY A 149 -8.88 -18.35 -4.65
CA GLY A 149 -9.65 -19.60 -4.81
C GLY A 149 -9.51 -20.55 -3.63
N VAL A 150 -8.30 -20.90 -3.22
CA VAL A 150 -8.05 -21.83 -2.10
C VAL A 150 -8.57 -21.29 -0.76
N PRO A 151 -8.34 -20.02 -0.36
CA PRO A 151 -8.95 -19.44 0.82
C PRO A 151 -10.48 -19.52 0.82
N LEU A 152 -11.11 -19.27 -0.32
CA LEU A 152 -12.56 -19.31 -0.45
C LEU A 152 -13.09 -20.73 -0.33
N VAL A 153 -12.41 -21.73 -0.90
CA VAL A 153 -12.69 -23.16 -0.71
C VAL A 153 -12.52 -23.54 0.77
N ALA A 154 -11.44 -23.12 1.41
CA ALA A 154 -11.16 -23.43 2.81
C ALA A 154 -12.24 -22.87 3.74
N VAL A 155 -12.63 -21.61 3.56
CA VAL A 155 -13.71 -20.97 4.33
C VAL A 155 -15.08 -21.59 4.00
N GLY A 156 -15.36 -21.88 2.72
CA GLY A 156 -16.58 -22.53 2.26
C GLY A 156 -16.77 -23.94 2.83
N SER A 157 -15.68 -24.65 3.10
CA SER A 157 -15.70 -26.00 3.68
C SER A 157 -16.07 -26.04 5.17
N ILE A 158 -15.91 -24.92 5.90
CA ILE A 158 -16.14 -24.85 7.35
C ILE A 158 -17.51 -25.40 7.77
N PRO A 159 -18.67 -25.03 7.15
CA PRO A 159 -19.97 -25.53 7.57
C PRO A 159 -20.14 -27.05 7.42
N LEU A 160 -19.45 -27.65 6.48
CA LEU A 160 -19.44 -29.09 6.26
C LEU A 160 -18.51 -29.81 7.26
N LEU A 161 -17.26 -29.36 7.34
CA LEU A 161 -16.25 -29.97 8.21
C LEU A 161 -16.59 -29.86 9.69
N ARG A 162 -17.27 -28.78 10.09
CA ARG A 162 -17.68 -28.63 11.50
C ARG A 162 -18.60 -29.72 12.01
N GLN A 163 -19.28 -30.46 11.11
CA GLN A 163 -20.13 -31.56 11.49
C GLN A 163 -19.31 -32.82 11.82
N MET A 164 -18.13 -32.98 11.21
CA MET A 164 -17.23 -34.11 11.38
C MET A 164 -16.21 -33.90 12.51
N ILE A 165 -15.50 -32.77 12.49
CA ILE A 165 -14.35 -32.51 13.37
C ILE A 165 -14.61 -31.39 14.39
N GLY A 166 -15.84 -30.86 14.42
CA GLY A 166 -16.23 -29.77 15.32
C GLY A 166 -15.86 -28.38 14.81
N ALA A 167 -16.59 -27.37 15.29
CA ALA A 167 -16.49 -26.00 14.77
C ALA A 167 -15.11 -25.35 14.95
N ARG A 168 -14.44 -25.63 16.08
CA ARG A 168 -13.13 -25.07 16.40
C ARG A 168 -12.04 -25.62 15.48
N ALA A 169 -11.99 -26.94 15.32
CA ALA A 169 -11.00 -27.61 14.48
C ALA A 169 -11.20 -27.23 13.01
N ALA A 170 -12.45 -27.24 12.51
CA ALA A 170 -12.76 -26.86 11.14
C ALA A 170 -12.34 -25.42 10.80
N THR A 171 -12.67 -24.45 11.67
CA THR A 171 -12.29 -23.05 11.45
C THR A 171 -10.78 -22.85 11.57
N SER A 172 -10.14 -23.47 12.57
CA SER A 172 -8.67 -23.36 12.71
C SER A 172 -7.95 -24.02 11.54
N GLY A 173 -8.42 -25.16 11.06
CA GLY A 173 -7.86 -25.84 9.88
C GLY A 173 -7.97 -24.98 8.62
N ALA A 174 -9.14 -24.40 8.35
CA ALA A 174 -9.33 -23.50 7.22
C ALA A 174 -8.40 -22.28 7.28
N CYS A 175 -8.25 -21.66 8.46
CA CYS A 175 -7.33 -20.52 8.64
C CYS A 175 -5.87 -20.93 8.42
N VAL A 176 -5.45 -22.09 8.94
CA VAL A 176 -4.07 -22.59 8.75
C VAL A 176 -3.81 -22.88 7.26
N VAL A 177 -4.75 -23.52 6.57
CA VAL A 177 -4.65 -23.76 5.12
C VAL A 177 -4.52 -22.45 4.36
N THR A 178 -5.34 -21.45 4.70
CA THR A 178 -5.27 -20.12 4.07
C THR A 178 -3.92 -19.43 4.32
N LEU A 179 -3.39 -19.50 5.55
CA LEU A 179 -2.09 -18.91 5.89
C LEU A 179 -0.94 -19.62 5.16
N LEU A 180 -0.92 -20.94 5.17
CA LEU A 180 0.09 -21.72 4.45
C LEU A 180 0.01 -21.45 2.94
N TRP A 181 -1.19 -21.49 2.39
CA TRP A 181 -1.40 -21.22 0.97
C TRP A 181 -0.91 -19.82 0.58
N GLY A 182 -1.31 -18.79 1.33
CA GLY A 182 -0.89 -17.41 1.03
C GLY A 182 0.63 -17.20 1.09
N VAL A 183 1.37 -18.06 1.81
CA VAL A 183 2.84 -18.01 1.84
C VAL A 183 3.48 -18.88 0.76
N THR A 184 2.85 -19.98 0.34
CA THR A 184 3.48 -20.98 -0.56
C THR A 184 2.99 -20.92 -2.01
N CYS A 185 1.90 -20.21 -2.31
CA CYS A 185 1.30 -20.21 -3.65
C CYS A 185 2.25 -19.71 -4.75
N PHE A 186 3.10 -18.73 -4.48
CA PHE A 186 4.10 -18.21 -5.42
C PHE A 186 5.16 -19.27 -5.81
N THR A 187 5.55 -20.11 -4.86
CA THR A 187 6.54 -21.18 -5.12
C THR A 187 5.92 -22.41 -5.77
N ILE A 188 4.61 -22.65 -5.56
CA ILE A 188 3.92 -23.83 -6.12
C ILE A 188 3.44 -23.55 -7.56
N PHE A 189 3.02 -22.34 -7.86
CA PHE A 189 2.49 -21.94 -9.17
C PHE A 189 3.15 -20.65 -9.66
N PRO A 190 4.46 -20.65 -9.92
CA PRO A 190 5.17 -19.43 -10.35
C PRO A 190 4.56 -18.80 -11.60
N ASP A 191 4.20 -19.60 -12.60
CA ASP A 191 3.63 -19.13 -13.87
C ASP A 191 2.33 -18.32 -13.71
N ALA A 192 1.56 -18.55 -12.65
CA ALA A 192 0.35 -17.77 -12.37
C ALA A 192 0.63 -16.40 -11.73
N PHE A 193 1.86 -16.21 -11.26
CA PHE A 193 2.29 -14.98 -10.59
C PHE A 193 3.42 -14.26 -11.35
N GLU A 194 3.75 -14.72 -12.55
CA GLU A 194 4.68 -14.04 -13.45
C GLU A 194 4.10 -12.67 -13.85
N GLY A 195 4.91 -11.62 -13.83
CA GLY A 195 4.46 -10.25 -14.11
C GLY A 195 3.51 -9.65 -13.06
N THR A 196 3.50 -10.16 -11.82
CA THR A 196 2.56 -9.64 -10.81
C THR A 196 3.03 -8.35 -10.16
N ASP A 197 2.07 -7.43 -10.00
CA ASP A 197 2.23 -6.09 -9.44
C ASP A 197 1.95 -6.03 -7.93
N ILE A 198 2.25 -4.86 -7.34
CA ILE A 198 2.01 -4.53 -5.93
C ILE A 198 0.58 -4.88 -5.44
N PRO A 199 -0.53 -4.66 -6.21
CA PRO A 199 -1.88 -5.05 -5.80
C PRO A 199 -2.03 -6.50 -5.37
N THR A 200 -1.31 -7.43 -6.00
CA THR A 200 -1.32 -8.87 -5.64
C THR A 200 -0.91 -9.09 -4.19
N PHE A 201 0.17 -8.44 -3.77
CA PHE A 201 0.72 -8.55 -2.41
C PHE A 201 -0.15 -7.86 -1.37
N VAL A 202 -0.85 -6.79 -1.74
CA VAL A 202 -1.85 -6.14 -0.87
C VAL A 202 -3.04 -7.06 -0.63
N VAL A 203 -3.59 -7.69 -1.69
CA VAL A 203 -4.69 -8.67 -1.57
C VAL A 203 -4.26 -9.87 -0.75
N GLN A 204 -3.07 -10.42 -1.01
CA GLN A 204 -2.48 -11.49 -0.22
C GLN A 204 -2.43 -11.12 1.27
N GLY A 205 -1.90 -9.95 1.59
CA GLY A 205 -1.79 -9.47 2.97
C GLY A 205 -3.15 -9.33 3.67
N MET A 206 -4.17 -8.81 2.98
CA MET A 206 -5.53 -8.75 3.52
C MET A 206 -6.08 -10.14 3.86
N ILE A 207 -5.87 -11.13 2.99
CA ILE A 207 -6.29 -12.52 3.22
C ILE A 207 -5.55 -13.13 4.41
N LEU A 208 -4.23 -12.93 4.48
CA LEU A 208 -3.39 -13.44 5.58
C LEU A 208 -3.78 -12.82 6.93
N VAL A 209 -4.00 -11.51 6.97
CA VAL A 209 -4.45 -10.81 8.20
C VAL A 209 -5.82 -11.33 8.63
N ALA A 210 -6.78 -11.47 7.71
CA ALA A 210 -8.11 -12.00 8.02
C ALA A 210 -8.02 -13.43 8.59
N ALA A 211 -7.21 -14.31 7.98
CA ALA A 211 -7.00 -15.68 8.44
C ALA A 211 -6.31 -15.74 9.81
N ALA A 212 -5.25 -14.94 10.03
CA ALA A 212 -4.53 -14.89 11.31
C ALA A 212 -5.42 -14.39 12.46
N VAL A 213 -6.22 -13.35 12.21
CA VAL A 213 -7.18 -12.81 13.19
C VAL A 213 -8.27 -13.83 13.51
N ALA A 214 -8.83 -14.50 12.48
CA ALA A 214 -9.83 -15.54 12.66
C ALA A 214 -9.27 -16.75 13.44
N LEU A 215 -8.04 -17.15 13.16
CA LEU A 215 -7.31 -18.20 13.90
C LEU A 215 -7.11 -17.82 15.36
N GLY A 216 -6.65 -16.60 15.62
CA GLY A 216 -6.48 -16.04 16.97
C GLY A 216 -7.78 -15.98 17.75
N ALA A 217 -8.87 -15.51 17.11
CA ALA A 217 -10.21 -15.45 17.71
C ALA A 217 -10.76 -16.83 18.07
N THR A 218 -10.59 -17.81 17.17
CA THR A 218 -11.03 -19.20 17.38
C THR A 218 -10.26 -19.86 18.52
N ASN A 219 -8.97 -19.52 18.66
CA ASN A 219 -8.06 -20.08 19.65
C ASN A 219 -7.73 -19.13 20.82
N ALA A 220 -8.54 -18.10 21.05
CA ALA A 220 -8.33 -17.12 22.11
C ALA A 220 -8.06 -17.73 23.52
N GLY A 221 -8.64 -18.89 23.80
CA GLY A 221 -8.39 -19.61 25.06
C GLY A 221 -6.95 -20.19 25.18
N LEU A 222 -6.29 -20.49 24.05
CA LEU A 222 -4.87 -20.89 24.05
C LEU A 222 -3.97 -19.67 24.27
N VAL A 223 -4.25 -18.57 23.56
CA VAL A 223 -3.55 -17.30 23.73
C VAL A 223 -3.63 -16.83 25.19
N GLY A 224 -4.81 -16.90 25.80
CA GLY A 224 -5.00 -16.57 27.22
C GLY A 224 -4.17 -17.45 28.16
N ARG A 225 -4.00 -18.74 27.87
CA ARG A 225 -3.16 -19.66 28.67
C ARG A 225 -1.67 -19.35 28.53
N VAL A 226 -1.20 -19.05 27.33
CA VAL A 226 0.20 -18.67 27.08
C VAL A 226 0.53 -17.37 27.82
N VAL A 227 -0.32 -16.35 27.69
CA VAL A 227 -0.14 -15.07 28.39
C VAL A 227 -0.18 -15.23 29.90
N ALA A 228 -1.08 -16.08 30.43
CA ALA A 228 -1.13 -16.38 31.87
C ALA A 228 0.14 -17.07 32.38
N LYS A 229 0.77 -17.94 31.57
CA LYS A 229 2.07 -18.57 31.92
C LYS A 229 3.20 -17.54 31.92
N VAL A 230 3.27 -16.66 30.94
CA VAL A 230 4.29 -15.60 30.83
C VAL A 230 4.15 -14.57 31.96
N ALA A 231 2.92 -14.27 32.40
CA ALA A 231 2.64 -13.35 33.49
C ALA A 231 3.08 -13.87 34.87
N GLY A 232 3.35 -15.17 35.01
CA GLY A 232 3.87 -15.82 36.24
C GLY A 232 2.86 -15.97 37.36
N PRO A 233 3.03 -16.99 38.23
CA PRO A 233 2.24 -17.15 39.46
C PRO A 233 2.68 -16.10 40.49
N GLY A 234 1.76 -15.28 40.99
CA GLY A 234 2.02 -14.31 42.07
C GLY A 234 1.95 -12.84 41.68
N ARG A 235 1.82 -12.49 40.43
CA ARG A 235 1.59 -11.10 39.98
C ARG A 235 0.13 -10.68 40.16
N SER A 236 -0.10 -9.36 40.26
CA SER A 236 -1.38 -8.71 40.55
C SER A 236 -2.59 -9.28 39.79
N LEU A 237 -3.77 -9.24 40.41
CA LEU A 237 -5.06 -9.69 39.82
C LEU A 237 -5.45 -8.91 38.56
N ALA A 238 -4.89 -7.71 38.34
CA ALA A 238 -5.22 -6.87 37.18
C ALA A 238 -4.95 -7.56 35.83
N PRO A 239 -3.80 -8.23 35.56
CA PRO A 239 -3.60 -8.97 34.30
C PRO A 239 -4.61 -10.10 34.10
N ARG A 240 -4.93 -10.87 35.13
CA ARG A 240 -5.91 -11.97 35.03
C ARG A 240 -7.30 -11.47 34.63
N LEU A 241 -7.72 -10.35 35.20
CA LEU A 241 -8.99 -9.70 34.84
C LEU A 241 -8.95 -9.10 33.43
N ALA A 242 -7.82 -8.51 33.04
CA ALA A 242 -7.64 -7.90 31.72
C ALA A 242 -7.78 -8.94 30.59
N PHE A 243 -7.23 -10.14 30.75
CA PHE A 243 -7.27 -11.18 29.71
C PHE A 243 -8.55 -12.02 29.68
N ALA A 244 -9.26 -12.11 30.79
CA ALA A 244 -10.49 -12.92 30.89
C ALA A 244 -11.59 -12.43 29.93
N TYR A 245 -11.70 -11.13 29.71
CA TYR A 245 -12.78 -10.55 28.92
C TYR A 245 -12.57 -10.64 27.39
N PRO A 246 -11.41 -10.30 26.82
CA PRO A 246 -11.14 -10.54 25.40
C PRO A 246 -11.42 -11.97 24.97
N VAL A 247 -11.08 -12.94 25.81
CA VAL A 247 -11.35 -14.37 25.60
C VAL A 247 -12.86 -14.67 25.64
N ALA A 248 -13.63 -14.02 26.52
CA ALA A 248 -15.08 -14.23 26.65
C ALA A 248 -15.89 -13.62 25.50
N ARG A 249 -15.46 -12.47 24.95
CA ARG A 249 -16.16 -11.72 23.88
C ARG A 249 -15.39 -11.74 22.54
N ARG A 250 -15.06 -12.95 22.08
CA ARG A 250 -14.18 -13.23 20.94
C ARG A 250 -14.47 -12.42 19.68
N PHE A 251 -15.74 -12.34 19.26
CA PHE A 251 -16.13 -11.65 18.01
C PHE A 251 -15.79 -10.17 18.04
N ARG A 252 -16.07 -9.48 19.16
CA ARG A 252 -15.78 -8.05 19.33
C ARG A 252 -14.29 -7.78 19.37
N THR A 253 -13.55 -8.61 20.11
CA THR A 253 -12.10 -8.49 20.22
C THR A 253 -11.42 -8.77 18.88
N SER A 254 -11.90 -9.76 18.11
CA SER A 254 -11.32 -10.08 16.80
C SER A 254 -11.57 -8.98 15.75
N MET A 255 -12.73 -8.30 15.80
CA MET A 255 -12.96 -7.15 14.91
C MET A 255 -11.99 -6.00 15.17
N LEU A 256 -11.77 -5.66 16.44
CA LEU A 256 -10.79 -4.64 16.83
C LEU A 256 -9.37 -5.08 16.45
N LEU A 257 -9.02 -6.32 16.77
CA LEU A 257 -7.73 -6.90 16.41
C LEU A 257 -7.49 -6.87 14.90
N GLY A 258 -8.52 -7.25 14.11
CA GLY A 258 -8.44 -7.26 12.65
C GLY A 258 -8.20 -5.88 12.06
N MET A 259 -8.91 -4.87 12.57
CA MET A 259 -8.71 -3.49 12.15
C MET A 259 -7.28 -2.99 12.47
N TYR A 260 -6.79 -3.24 13.70
CA TYR A 260 -5.43 -2.88 14.07
C TYR A 260 -4.39 -3.63 13.23
N ALA A 261 -4.54 -4.94 13.11
CA ALA A 261 -3.61 -5.77 12.37
C ALA A 261 -3.54 -5.38 10.89
N LEU A 262 -4.68 -5.06 10.26
CA LEU A 262 -4.73 -4.64 8.87
C LEU A 262 -4.03 -3.29 8.65
N ILE A 263 -4.33 -2.30 9.49
CA ILE A 263 -3.73 -0.97 9.35
C ILE A 263 -2.23 -1.04 9.60
N VAL A 264 -1.80 -1.74 10.65
CA VAL A 264 -0.38 -1.92 10.96
C VAL A 264 0.32 -2.72 9.85
N PHE A 265 -0.35 -3.74 9.29
CA PHE A 265 0.16 -4.48 8.13
C PHE A 265 0.47 -3.53 6.96
N VAL A 266 -0.51 -2.72 6.53
CA VAL A 266 -0.32 -1.83 5.38
C VAL A 266 0.72 -0.75 5.66
N LEU A 267 0.72 -0.15 6.86
CA LEU A 267 1.74 0.83 7.26
C LEU A 267 3.16 0.24 7.25
N THR A 268 3.32 -0.97 7.79
CA THR A 268 4.62 -1.66 7.82
C THR A 268 5.05 -2.06 6.42
N PHE A 269 4.12 -2.58 5.60
CA PHE A 269 4.38 -2.95 4.21
C PHE A 269 4.88 -1.74 3.40
N LEU A 270 4.19 -0.59 3.49
CA LEU A 270 4.61 0.62 2.80
C LEU A 270 5.94 1.18 3.31
N ALA A 271 6.21 1.08 4.62
CA ALA A 271 7.48 1.52 5.18
C ALA A 271 8.66 0.68 4.67
N VAL A 272 8.49 -0.65 4.63
CA VAL A 272 9.52 -1.56 4.07
C VAL A 272 9.65 -1.38 2.57
N PHE A 273 8.55 -1.21 1.86
CA PHE A 273 8.54 -0.95 0.42
C PHE A 273 9.33 0.32 0.06
N SER A 274 9.10 1.43 0.80
CA SER A 274 9.85 2.67 0.64
C SER A 274 11.36 2.47 0.88
N GLU A 275 11.71 1.74 1.92
CA GLU A 275 13.12 1.44 2.23
C GLU A 275 13.81 0.61 1.15
N LEU A 276 13.10 -0.36 0.57
CA LEU A 276 13.62 -1.18 -0.53
C LEU A 276 13.93 -0.35 -1.77
N PHE A 277 13.12 0.66 -2.08
CA PHE A 277 13.41 1.60 -3.17
C PHE A 277 14.64 2.44 -2.91
N ASN A 278 14.78 3.00 -1.71
CA ASN A 278 15.93 3.83 -1.34
C ASN A 278 17.24 3.05 -1.34
N ALA A 279 17.19 1.78 -0.94
CA ALA A 279 18.36 0.92 -0.97
C ALA A 279 18.88 0.63 -2.40
N GLN A 280 18.07 0.96 -3.43
CA GLN A 280 18.44 0.74 -4.83
C GLN A 280 19.15 1.94 -5.49
N VAL A 281 19.21 3.12 -4.85
CA VAL A 281 19.83 4.32 -5.43
C VAL A 281 21.22 4.04 -6.03
N PRO A 282 22.17 3.43 -5.29
CA PRO A 282 23.51 3.19 -5.82
C PRO A 282 23.50 2.29 -7.06
N ARG A 283 22.63 1.29 -7.07
CA ARG A 283 22.51 0.36 -8.18
C ARG A 283 21.91 1.04 -9.41
N PHE A 284 20.81 1.79 -9.25
CA PHE A 284 20.21 2.52 -10.37
C PHE A 284 21.19 3.55 -10.93
N THR A 285 21.99 4.16 -10.07
CA THR A 285 23.07 5.05 -10.49
C THR A 285 24.08 4.30 -11.35
N GLU A 286 24.61 3.18 -10.91
CA GLU A 286 25.57 2.36 -11.65
C GLU A 286 25.00 1.86 -12.99
N GLU A 287 23.73 1.38 -12.99
CA GLU A 287 23.08 0.84 -14.19
C GLU A 287 22.75 1.92 -15.23
N SER A 288 22.46 3.16 -14.79
CA SER A 288 22.06 4.26 -15.67
C SER A 288 23.22 5.14 -16.08
N SER A 289 24.27 5.22 -15.27
CA SER A 289 25.41 6.16 -15.48
C SER A 289 26.25 5.84 -16.70
N ALA A 290 26.29 4.59 -17.14
CA ALA A 290 27.20 4.14 -18.20
C ALA A 290 28.67 4.52 -17.95
N GLY A 291 29.07 4.69 -16.68
CA GLY A 291 30.40 5.11 -16.27
C GLY A 291 30.63 6.63 -16.22
N PHE A 292 29.57 7.43 -16.46
CA PHE A 292 29.63 8.90 -16.31
C PHE A 292 29.10 9.30 -14.91
N ASP A 293 29.52 10.51 -14.48
CA ASP A 293 29.20 11.06 -13.16
C ASP A 293 28.11 12.13 -13.21
N LEU A 294 28.13 12.96 -14.26
CA LEU A 294 27.24 14.12 -14.39
C LEU A 294 26.41 14.07 -15.68
N VAL A 295 25.22 14.66 -15.60
CA VAL A 295 24.46 15.13 -16.76
C VAL A 295 24.52 16.65 -16.76
N VAL A 296 24.98 17.23 -17.88
CA VAL A 296 25.10 18.66 -18.07
C VAL A 296 24.16 19.11 -19.16
N ASP A 297 23.12 19.84 -18.77
CA ASP A 297 22.21 20.52 -19.68
C ASP A 297 22.66 21.98 -19.89
N SER A 298 22.57 22.49 -21.11
CA SER A 298 22.92 23.88 -21.44
C SER A 298 21.81 24.55 -22.26
N ASN A 299 21.86 25.86 -22.40
CA ASN A 299 20.87 26.60 -23.17
C ASN A 299 20.92 26.18 -24.66
N ALA A 300 19.81 25.75 -25.23
CA ALA A 300 19.74 25.32 -26.62
C ALA A 300 20.14 26.43 -27.65
N THR A 301 20.02 27.72 -27.29
CA THR A 301 20.42 28.85 -28.15
C THR A 301 21.88 29.26 -27.99
N ASN A 302 22.52 28.87 -26.89
CA ASN A 302 23.96 29.10 -26.63
C ASN A 302 24.56 27.88 -25.90
N PRO A 303 24.60 26.70 -26.56
CA PRO A 303 24.99 25.47 -25.89
C PRO A 303 26.45 25.48 -25.52
N ALA A 304 26.79 24.93 -24.35
CA ALA A 304 28.14 24.62 -24.01
C ALA A 304 28.70 23.59 -25.00
N THR A 305 29.87 23.88 -25.57
CA THR A 305 30.53 22.96 -26.51
C THR A 305 31.33 21.90 -25.75
N ILE A 306 31.63 20.77 -26.41
CA ILE A 306 32.50 19.73 -25.83
C ILE A 306 33.82 20.33 -25.37
N ASN A 307 34.45 21.22 -26.20
CA ASN A 307 35.72 21.86 -25.87
C ASN A 307 35.61 22.81 -24.66
N THR A 308 34.48 23.47 -24.49
CA THR A 308 34.19 24.32 -23.33
C THR A 308 34.15 23.48 -22.05
N LEU A 309 33.45 22.35 -22.09
CA LEU A 309 33.34 21.45 -20.94
C LEU A 309 34.65 20.74 -20.62
N LEU A 310 35.40 20.28 -21.64
CA LEU A 310 36.74 19.68 -21.45
C LEU A 310 37.81 20.66 -20.96
N ALA A 311 37.59 21.99 -21.11
CA ALA A 311 38.52 22.99 -20.58
C ALA A 311 38.32 23.22 -19.06
N GLU A 312 37.23 22.75 -18.51
CA GLU A 312 36.94 22.88 -17.08
C GLU A 312 37.76 21.90 -16.25
N ARG A 313 38.06 22.29 -15.01
CA ARG A 313 38.83 21.48 -14.07
C ARG A 313 38.13 20.17 -13.79
N GLU A 314 38.90 19.10 -13.68
CA GLU A 314 38.42 17.79 -13.20
C GLU A 314 37.47 17.08 -14.18
N VAL A 315 37.30 17.60 -15.39
CA VAL A 315 36.52 16.93 -16.45
C VAL A 315 37.46 16.07 -17.28
N ASP A 316 37.27 14.74 -17.20
CA ASP A 316 38.03 13.76 -17.99
C ASP A 316 37.45 13.61 -19.39
N THR A 317 36.13 13.36 -19.48
CA THR A 317 35.49 13.11 -20.76
C THR A 317 34.08 13.69 -20.85
N VAL A 318 33.71 14.06 -22.08
CA VAL A 318 32.39 14.60 -22.42
C VAL A 318 31.77 13.84 -23.59
N ALA A 319 30.61 13.24 -23.39
CA ALA A 319 29.83 12.57 -24.43
C ALA A 319 28.57 13.38 -24.76
N PRO A 320 28.46 13.96 -25.96
CA PRO A 320 27.31 14.73 -26.37
C PRO A 320 26.14 13.83 -26.74
N ILE A 321 24.92 14.29 -26.42
CA ILE A 321 23.67 13.64 -26.81
C ILE A 321 22.90 14.57 -27.73
N VAL A 322 22.42 14.03 -28.84
CA VAL A 322 21.50 14.71 -29.74
C VAL A 322 20.07 14.41 -29.31
N ARG A 323 19.30 15.44 -28.99
CA ARG A 323 17.92 15.27 -28.52
C ARG A 323 16.90 15.99 -29.41
N GLY A 324 15.70 15.46 -29.42
CA GLY A 324 14.53 16.09 -30.02
C GLY A 324 13.23 15.44 -29.53
N PHE A 325 12.10 16.03 -29.89
CA PHE A 325 10.78 15.59 -29.47
C PHE A 325 9.86 15.34 -30.68
N PRO A 326 10.13 14.29 -31.47
CA PRO A 326 9.21 13.86 -32.50
C PRO A 326 7.96 13.24 -31.86
N ARG A 327 7.03 12.80 -32.69
CA ARG A 327 5.87 12.03 -32.21
C ARG A 327 6.06 10.57 -32.54
N PHE A 328 5.65 9.71 -31.60
CA PHE A 328 5.67 8.27 -31.77
C PHE A 328 4.27 7.69 -31.68
N SER A 329 4.06 6.58 -32.39
CA SER A 329 2.89 5.73 -32.24
C SER A 329 3.32 4.27 -32.25
N ALA A 330 2.58 3.43 -31.54
CA ALA A 330 2.78 1.98 -31.45
C ALA A 330 1.44 1.26 -31.65
N ALA A 331 1.47 -0.07 -31.74
CA ALA A 331 0.24 -0.84 -31.94
C ALA A 331 -0.77 -0.68 -30.78
N PHE A 332 -0.28 -0.49 -29.56
CA PHE A 332 -1.10 -0.26 -28.36
C PHE A 332 -1.49 1.21 -28.17
N GLU A 333 -0.76 2.17 -28.77
CA GLU A 333 -1.03 3.61 -28.73
C GLU A 333 -0.95 4.17 -30.16
N PRO A 334 -2.05 4.11 -30.93
CA PRO A 334 -2.07 4.52 -32.33
C PRO A 334 -2.07 6.04 -32.53
N GLU A 335 -2.44 6.84 -31.49
CA GLU A 335 -2.38 8.29 -31.56
C GLU A 335 -0.93 8.78 -31.41
N PRO A 336 -0.40 9.59 -32.36
CA PRO A 336 0.98 10.05 -32.29
C PRO A 336 1.22 10.97 -31.09
N THR A 337 1.97 10.50 -30.09
CA THR A 337 2.33 11.22 -28.87
C THR A 337 3.76 11.73 -28.92
N ALA A 338 4.00 12.96 -28.45
CA ALA A 338 5.35 13.53 -28.38
C ALA A 338 6.19 12.81 -27.32
N TRP A 339 7.33 12.26 -27.74
CA TRP A 339 8.23 11.53 -26.86
C TRP A 339 9.69 11.86 -27.20
N PRO A 340 10.60 11.93 -26.20
CA PRO A 340 12.00 12.26 -26.49
C PRO A 340 12.68 11.17 -27.29
N ILE A 341 13.58 11.58 -28.19
CA ILE A 341 14.55 10.71 -28.84
C ILE A 341 15.94 11.22 -28.51
N SER A 342 16.83 10.31 -28.13
CA SER A 342 18.22 10.59 -27.80
C SER A 342 19.17 9.82 -28.70
N GLY A 343 20.05 10.53 -29.39
CA GLY A 343 21.09 9.96 -30.24
C GLY A 343 22.47 10.05 -29.59
N PHE A 344 23.15 8.92 -29.48
CA PHE A 344 24.47 8.80 -28.87
C PHE A 344 25.55 8.64 -29.91
N ASP A 345 26.72 9.23 -29.67
CA ASP A 345 27.94 8.97 -30.49
C ASP A 345 28.60 7.65 -30.06
N LYS A 346 29.34 7.03 -30.95
CA LYS A 346 30.01 5.75 -30.70
C LYS A 346 31.02 5.83 -29.55
N SER A 347 31.64 7.00 -29.35
CA SER A 347 32.54 7.28 -28.23
C SER A 347 31.90 7.14 -26.86
N PHE A 348 30.56 7.28 -26.76
CA PHE A 348 29.83 7.05 -25.53
C PHE A 348 30.07 5.63 -24.98
N LEU A 349 30.22 4.63 -25.88
CA LEU A 349 30.44 3.23 -25.50
C LEU A 349 31.86 2.93 -25.02
N ASP A 350 32.79 3.88 -25.12
CA ASP A 350 34.16 3.67 -24.65
C ASP A 350 34.24 3.66 -23.13
N TYR A 351 33.30 4.35 -22.45
CA TYR A 351 33.19 4.36 -20.99
C TYR A 351 32.31 3.24 -20.44
N GLY A 352 31.21 2.94 -21.12
CA GLY A 352 30.27 1.93 -20.74
C GLY A 352 28.97 2.07 -21.51
N GLN A 353 27.95 1.39 -21.07
CA GLN A 353 26.59 1.51 -21.64
C GLN A 353 25.54 1.24 -20.57
N PRO A 354 24.37 1.91 -20.62
CA PRO A 354 23.24 1.53 -19.78
C PRO A 354 22.83 0.09 -20.02
N LYS A 355 22.42 -0.61 -18.98
CA LYS A 355 21.96 -2.00 -19.08
C LYS A 355 20.63 -2.09 -19.81
N LEU A 356 20.44 -3.18 -20.52
CA LEU A 356 19.17 -3.53 -21.16
C LEU A 356 18.42 -4.55 -20.29
N ALA A 357 17.13 -4.31 -20.05
CA ALA A 357 16.22 -5.27 -19.43
C ALA A 357 15.92 -6.44 -20.37
N ALA A 358 15.79 -6.15 -21.66
CA ALA A 358 15.57 -7.14 -22.71
C ALA A 358 16.25 -6.69 -24.00
N ARG A 359 16.67 -7.63 -24.84
CA ARG A 359 17.25 -7.39 -26.17
C ARG A 359 16.88 -8.50 -27.14
N LEU A 360 17.01 -8.24 -28.44
CA LEU A 360 16.83 -9.26 -29.48
C LEU A 360 17.80 -10.42 -29.28
N ASP A 361 17.33 -11.66 -29.37
CA ASP A 361 18.10 -12.90 -29.16
C ASP A 361 19.33 -13.03 -30.05
N ARG A 362 19.35 -12.33 -31.20
CA ARG A 362 20.50 -12.31 -32.10
C ARG A 362 21.74 -11.61 -31.53
N PHE A 363 21.61 -10.81 -30.47
CA PHE A 363 22.71 -10.12 -29.82
C PHE A 363 23.25 -10.91 -28.64
N GLY A 364 24.55 -11.24 -28.65
CA GLY A 364 25.20 -12.02 -27.61
C GLY A 364 25.39 -11.25 -26.29
N SER A 365 25.52 -9.91 -26.37
CA SER A 365 25.70 -9.02 -25.21
C SER A 365 24.96 -7.71 -25.41
N ASP A 366 24.79 -6.93 -24.31
CA ASP A 366 24.24 -5.57 -24.39
C ASP A 366 25.10 -4.69 -25.27
N ARG A 367 26.44 -4.83 -25.17
CA ARG A 367 27.38 -4.07 -26.00
C ARG A 367 27.18 -4.33 -27.51
N ASP A 368 26.91 -5.58 -27.91
CA ASP A 368 26.64 -5.93 -29.31
C ASP A 368 25.35 -5.26 -29.79
N ALA A 369 24.33 -5.22 -28.93
CA ALA A 369 23.07 -4.54 -29.22
C ALA A 369 23.26 -3.02 -29.37
N TRP A 370 24.05 -2.39 -28.47
CA TRP A 370 24.38 -0.97 -28.55
C TRP A 370 25.18 -0.62 -29.81
N LEU A 371 26.16 -1.44 -30.20
CA LEU A 371 26.93 -1.23 -31.42
C LEU A 371 26.05 -1.33 -32.68
N ALA A 372 25.05 -2.21 -32.67
CA ALA A 372 24.13 -2.36 -33.80
C ALA A 372 23.29 -1.12 -34.10
N LEU A 373 23.09 -0.21 -33.14
CA LEU A 373 22.38 1.08 -33.34
C LEU A 373 23.16 2.02 -34.28
N PHE A 374 24.47 1.84 -34.43
CA PHE A 374 25.29 2.66 -35.32
C PHE A 374 25.42 2.09 -36.73
N ASP A 375 25.16 0.79 -36.87
CA ASP A 375 25.31 0.07 -38.14
C ASP A 375 23.99 -0.09 -38.91
N THR A 376 22.84 0.16 -38.25
CA THR A 376 21.52 -0.10 -38.79
C THR A 376 20.55 1.05 -38.49
N GLU A 377 20.02 1.72 -39.51
CA GLU A 377 19.14 2.88 -39.39
C GLU A 377 17.70 2.56 -38.92
N GLU A 378 17.37 1.30 -38.67
CA GLU A 378 16.02 0.87 -38.31
C GLU A 378 15.89 0.40 -36.85
N LEU A 379 16.99 0.40 -36.08
CA LEU A 379 17.00 -0.11 -34.74
C LEU A 379 16.97 1.00 -33.69
N VAL A 380 16.14 0.79 -32.67
CA VAL A 380 16.06 1.69 -31.52
C VAL A 380 15.94 0.89 -30.23
N PHE A 381 16.34 1.50 -29.12
CA PHE A 381 15.95 1.07 -27.78
C PHE A 381 14.86 1.97 -27.25
N VAL A 382 14.04 1.45 -26.35
CA VAL A 382 12.96 2.19 -25.68
C VAL A 382 13.02 1.95 -24.18
N SER A 383 12.43 2.86 -23.42
CA SER A 383 12.20 2.63 -21.98
C SER A 383 11.04 1.67 -21.75
N ASP A 384 10.98 1.02 -20.60
CA ASP A 384 9.87 0.15 -20.19
C ASP A 384 8.52 0.93 -20.09
N PHE A 385 8.60 2.24 -19.88
CA PHE A 385 7.45 3.17 -19.82
C PHE A 385 7.19 3.90 -21.14
N PHE A 386 7.67 3.40 -22.26
CA PHE A 386 7.51 4.04 -23.54
C PHE A 386 6.03 4.30 -23.88
N LEU A 387 5.70 5.57 -24.19
CA LEU A 387 4.35 6.09 -24.45
C LEU A 387 3.34 5.97 -23.30
N ASP A 388 3.78 5.61 -22.09
CA ASP A 388 2.92 5.62 -20.92
C ASP A 388 3.02 6.97 -20.18
N GLU A 389 2.01 7.84 -20.38
CA GLU A 389 1.92 9.14 -19.69
C GLU A 389 1.31 9.01 -18.28
N GLY A 390 0.85 7.82 -17.90
CA GLY A 390 0.20 7.53 -16.63
C GLY A 390 1.20 7.18 -15.53
N GLY A 391 1.12 7.81 -14.37
CA GLY A 391 1.94 7.50 -13.21
C GLY A 391 1.56 6.18 -12.51
N GLY A 392 1.51 5.06 -13.23
CA GLY A 392 1.18 3.73 -12.72
C GLY A 392 1.92 2.63 -13.48
N PRO A 393 1.73 1.36 -13.11
CA PRO A 393 2.31 0.27 -13.90
C PRO A 393 1.75 0.32 -15.32
N PRO A 394 2.60 0.16 -16.36
CA PRO A 394 2.18 0.28 -17.74
C PRO A 394 1.06 -0.71 -18.06
N GLN A 395 -0.02 -0.19 -18.67
CA GLN A 395 -1.17 -1.01 -19.04
C GLN A 395 -0.94 -1.86 -20.28
N ALA A 396 0.00 -1.42 -21.14
CA ALA A 396 0.47 -2.17 -22.29
C ALA A 396 1.98 -2.01 -22.36
N ARG A 397 2.69 -3.11 -22.57
CA ARG A 397 4.15 -3.12 -22.70
C ARG A 397 4.52 -3.29 -24.15
N ILE A 398 5.60 -2.64 -24.52
CA ILE A 398 6.28 -2.87 -25.78
C ILE A 398 7.24 -4.04 -25.61
N ASP A 399 7.28 -4.95 -26.59
CA ASP A 399 8.18 -6.08 -26.58
C ASP A 399 9.33 -5.88 -27.56
N VAL A 400 10.42 -6.60 -27.30
CA VAL A 400 11.57 -6.62 -28.21
C VAL A 400 11.16 -7.25 -29.54
N GLY A 401 11.43 -6.55 -30.64
CA GLY A 401 11.01 -6.93 -31.99
C GLY A 401 9.77 -6.20 -32.49
N ASP A 402 9.06 -5.48 -31.62
CA ASP A 402 7.93 -4.65 -32.02
C ASP A 402 8.34 -3.50 -32.94
N ARG A 403 7.38 -3.01 -33.74
CA ARG A 403 7.56 -1.85 -34.60
C ARG A 403 6.89 -0.62 -34.01
N ILE A 404 7.63 0.48 -34.01
CA ILE A 404 7.13 1.81 -33.66
C ILE A 404 7.30 2.74 -34.85
N THR A 405 6.35 3.66 -35.02
CA THR A 405 6.42 4.67 -36.06
C THR A 405 6.75 6.02 -35.44
N ALA A 406 7.83 6.63 -35.89
CA ALA A 406 8.23 7.99 -35.54
C ALA A 406 7.79 8.98 -36.60
N PHE A 407 7.26 10.12 -36.19
CA PHE A 407 6.85 11.22 -37.06
C PHE A 407 7.49 12.52 -36.59
N ASN A 408 8.26 13.15 -37.50
CA ASN A 408 8.82 14.48 -37.26
C ASN A 408 7.91 15.55 -37.86
N PRO A 409 7.20 16.36 -37.06
CA PRO A 409 6.27 17.36 -37.56
C PRO A 409 6.96 18.53 -38.28
N GLN A 410 8.26 18.74 -38.12
CA GLN A 410 9.01 19.84 -38.76
C GLN A 410 9.41 19.51 -40.19
N THR A 411 9.84 18.27 -40.43
CA THR A 411 10.27 17.79 -41.76
C THR A 411 9.18 17.02 -42.50
N ASN A 412 8.09 16.66 -41.78
CA ASN A 412 7.05 15.75 -42.25
C ASN A 412 7.59 14.35 -42.60
N ASP A 413 8.77 13.99 -42.05
CA ASP A 413 9.38 12.67 -42.22
C ASP A 413 8.70 11.65 -41.30
N ARG A 414 8.51 10.44 -41.83
CA ARG A 414 7.91 9.32 -41.10
C ARG A 414 8.76 8.08 -41.31
N ARG A 415 9.20 7.50 -40.19
CA ARG A 415 10.04 6.30 -40.17
C ARG A 415 9.52 5.24 -39.22
N ASP A 416 9.64 3.99 -39.65
CA ASP A 416 9.32 2.85 -38.81
C ASP A 416 10.61 2.27 -38.26
N PHE A 417 10.63 2.08 -36.92
CA PHE A 417 11.76 1.51 -36.22
C PHE A 417 11.39 0.18 -35.60
N THR A 418 12.36 -0.71 -35.47
CA THR A 418 12.23 -1.97 -34.75
C THR A 418 12.88 -1.83 -33.36
N VAL A 419 12.16 -2.20 -32.33
CA VAL A 419 12.67 -2.20 -30.95
C VAL A 419 13.70 -3.31 -30.80
N ALA A 420 14.97 -2.95 -30.71
CA ALA A 420 16.06 -3.89 -30.57
C ALA A 420 16.39 -4.23 -29.12
N GLY A 421 15.95 -3.39 -28.18
CA GLY A 421 16.12 -3.60 -26.75
C GLY A 421 15.27 -2.65 -25.93
N ILE A 422 15.08 -3.03 -24.65
CA ILE A 422 14.39 -2.25 -23.66
C ILE A 422 15.40 -1.84 -22.59
N LEU A 423 15.47 -0.56 -22.25
CA LEU A 423 16.35 -0.04 -21.22
C LEU A 423 15.91 -0.56 -19.84
N SER A 424 16.86 -0.94 -18.99
CA SER A 424 16.58 -1.39 -17.62
C SER A 424 16.08 -0.26 -16.71
N SER A 425 16.36 1.00 -17.09
CA SER A 425 15.86 2.19 -16.38
C SER A 425 15.79 3.39 -17.32
N ASP A 426 14.84 4.28 -17.08
CA ASP A 426 14.68 5.56 -17.78
C ASP A 426 14.82 6.77 -16.83
N TRP A 427 15.70 6.65 -15.83
CA TRP A 427 15.92 7.69 -14.83
C TRP A 427 16.49 8.99 -15.41
N LEU A 428 17.12 8.92 -16.57
CA LEU A 428 17.80 10.05 -17.23
C LEU A 428 16.98 10.68 -18.37
N ASP A 429 15.70 10.34 -18.52
CA ASP A 429 14.80 10.82 -19.58
C ASP A 429 15.36 10.65 -20.99
N MET A 430 15.96 9.51 -21.26
CA MET A 430 16.55 9.24 -22.58
C MET A 430 15.51 8.99 -23.66
N GLY A 431 14.33 8.49 -23.27
CA GLY A 431 13.25 8.18 -24.20
C GLY A 431 13.61 7.08 -25.19
N VAL A 432 13.39 7.33 -26.47
CA VAL A 432 13.84 6.44 -27.56
C VAL A 432 15.31 6.68 -27.82
N VAL A 433 16.12 5.63 -27.81
CA VAL A 433 17.58 5.70 -27.97
C VAL A 433 17.99 5.18 -29.33
N THR A 434 18.87 5.91 -30.01
CA THR A 434 19.43 5.53 -31.30
C THR A 434 20.86 6.08 -31.50
N GLY A 435 21.47 5.83 -32.64
CA GLY A 435 22.75 6.45 -33.00
C GLY A 435 22.60 7.94 -33.34
N ALA A 436 23.59 8.76 -32.94
CA ALA A 436 23.56 10.20 -33.21
C ALA A 436 23.45 10.58 -34.70
N PRO A 437 24.06 9.84 -35.67
CA PRO A 437 23.88 10.13 -37.08
C PRO A 437 22.39 10.06 -37.50
N LEU A 438 21.68 9.00 -37.13
CA LEU A 438 20.27 8.81 -37.43
C LEU A 438 19.41 9.88 -36.73
N ALA A 439 19.70 10.18 -35.45
CA ALA A 439 18.96 11.21 -34.72
C ALA A 439 19.11 12.59 -35.39
N ARG A 440 20.32 12.98 -35.82
CA ARG A 440 20.57 14.26 -36.53
C ARG A 440 19.84 14.30 -37.87
N GLU A 441 19.89 13.24 -38.65
CA GLU A 441 19.22 13.16 -39.95
C GLU A 441 17.69 13.26 -39.78
N PHE A 442 17.11 12.47 -38.91
CA PHE A 442 15.66 12.41 -38.67
C PHE A 442 15.11 13.70 -38.07
N LEU A 443 15.81 14.30 -37.11
CA LEU A 443 15.38 15.53 -36.43
C LEU A 443 15.70 16.78 -37.25
N ALA A 444 16.69 16.74 -38.13
CA ALA A 444 17.15 17.87 -38.95
C ALA A 444 17.37 19.15 -38.11
N ALA A 445 16.64 20.23 -38.42
CA ALA A 445 16.74 21.49 -37.67
C ALA A 445 16.25 21.41 -36.21
N GLY A 446 15.48 20.37 -35.86
CA GLY A 446 15.04 20.10 -34.49
C GLY A 446 16.04 19.33 -33.63
N ALA A 447 17.18 18.93 -34.22
CA ALA A 447 18.25 18.25 -33.49
C ALA A 447 19.02 19.26 -32.62
N VAL A 448 18.95 19.10 -31.31
CA VAL A 448 19.68 19.94 -30.34
C VAL A 448 20.69 19.09 -29.60
N SER A 449 21.95 19.57 -29.53
CA SER A 449 23.03 18.95 -28.74
C SER A 449 23.36 19.87 -27.57
N ASN A 450 22.46 19.93 -26.61
CA ASN A 450 22.61 20.76 -25.43
C ASN A 450 22.68 19.96 -24.13
N ARG A 451 22.68 18.63 -24.24
CA ARG A 451 22.86 17.70 -23.11
C ARG A 451 24.14 16.90 -23.32
N HIS A 452 24.92 16.78 -22.27
CA HIS A 452 26.19 16.05 -22.28
C HIS A 452 26.25 15.13 -21.06
N PHE A 453 26.78 13.93 -21.23
CA PHE A 453 27.28 13.13 -20.13
C PHE A 453 28.74 13.47 -19.89
N VAL A 454 29.12 13.66 -18.64
CA VAL A 454 30.45 14.07 -18.24
C VAL A 454 31.00 13.08 -17.23
N ALA A 455 32.21 12.58 -17.50
CA ALA A 455 33.01 11.83 -16.55
C ALA A 455 34.02 12.76 -15.91
N LEU A 456 34.24 12.61 -14.62
CA LEU A 456 35.19 13.38 -13.83
C LEU A 456 36.46 12.57 -13.57
N ASP A 457 37.56 13.25 -13.21
CA ASP A 457 38.77 12.61 -12.74
C ASP A 457 38.53 11.79 -11.47
N ASP A 458 39.32 10.73 -11.28
CA ASP A 458 39.21 9.85 -10.12
C ASP A 458 39.35 10.61 -8.78
N GLY A 459 38.39 10.40 -7.86
CA GLY A 459 38.43 10.93 -6.50
C GLY A 459 37.87 12.34 -6.34
N VAL A 460 37.28 12.92 -7.37
CA VAL A 460 36.61 14.22 -7.32
C VAL A 460 35.27 14.09 -6.60
N ASP A 461 34.90 15.09 -5.80
CA ASP A 461 33.55 15.19 -5.25
C ASP A 461 32.58 15.63 -6.35
N VAL A 462 31.70 14.70 -6.76
CA VAL A 462 30.80 14.85 -7.91
C VAL A 462 29.81 16.01 -7.72
N ASP A 463 29.27 16.17 -6.52
CA ASP A 463 28.27 17.22 -6.25
C ASP A 463 28.93 18.61 -6.19
N GLU A 464 30.15 18.69 -5.68
CA GLU A 464 30.93 19.94 -5.68
C GLU A 464 31.38 20.33 -7.10
N ALA A 465 31.76 19.37 -7.94
CA ALA A 465 32.10 19.60 -9.34
C ALA A 465 30.85 20.05 -10.14
N ALA A 466 29.70 19.46 -9.91
CA ALA A 466 28.45 19.87 -10.54
C ALA A 466 28.08 21.33 -10.21
N GLN A 467 28.22 21.74 -8.95
CA GLN A 467 27.99 23.13 -8.55
C GLN A 467 29.00 24.12 -9.19
N ARG A 468 30.27 23.75 -9.27
CA ARG A 468 31.28 24.57 -9.95
C ARG A 468 30.96 24.74 -11.42
N LEU A 469 30.73 23.64 -12.16
CA LEU A 469 30.37 23.70 -13.59
C LEU A 469 29.15 24.58 -13.84
N THR A 470 28.14 24.48 -12.98
CA THR A 470 26.93 25.33 -13.07
C THR A 470 27.28 26.81 -12.85
N GLY A 471 28.19 27.13 -11.92
CA GLY A 471 28.63 28.49 -11.65
C GLY A 471 29.53 29.09 -12.72
N ASP A 472 30.53 28.32 -13.17
CA ASP A 472 31.55 28.79 -14.11
C ASP A 472 31.00 28.98 -15.53
N LEU A 473 30.00 28.16 -15.92
CA LEU A 473 29.39 28.19 -17.24
C LEU A 473 27.96 28.81 -17.24
N VAL A 474 27.68 29.72 -16.33
CA VAL A 474 26.38 30.41 -16.24
C VAL A 474 26.02 31.17 -17.52
N GLU A 475 26.97 31.68 -18.29
CA GLU A 475 26.75 32.37 -19.58
C GLU A 475 26.16 31.41 -20.65
N ASN A 476 26.45 30.12 -20.55
CA ASN A 476 25.89 29.07 -21.40
C ASN A 476 24.59 28.51 -20.84
N GLY A 477 24.13 29.02 -19.69
CA GLY A 477 22.97 28.50 -19.01
C GLY A 477 23.13 27.03 -18.61
N VAL A 478 24.35 26.66 -18.20
CA VAL A 478 24.68 25.28 -17.80
C VAL A 478 23.99 24.97 -16.47
N LYS A 479 23.33 23.81 -16.43
CA LYS A 479 22.90 23.11 -15.22
C LYS A 479 23.55 21.74 -15.21
N ALA A 480 24.46 21.52 -14.27
CA ALA A 480 25.09 20.23 -14.07
C ALA A 480 24.50 19.56 -12.83
N ASP A 481 24.04 18.34 -12.98
CA ASP A 481 23.48 17.54 -11.90
C ASP A 481 24.22 16.19 -11.85
N SER A 482 24.56 15.69 -10.65
CA SER A 482 25.09 14.34 -10.52
C SER A 482 24.01 13.31 -10.85
N ILE A 483 24.40 12.24 -11.54
CA ILE A 483 23.45 11.17 -11.92
C ILE A 483 22.78 10.59 -10.67
N GLU A 484 23.56 10.44 -9.58
CA GLU A 484 23.01 10.01 -8.30
C GLU A 484 21.95 10.99 -7.76
N SER A 485 22.18 12.31 -7.87
CA SER A 485 21.22 13.32 -7.39
C SER A 485 19.93 13.30 -8.20
N ILE A 486 19.99 13.11 -9.52
CA ILE A 486 18.82 12.97 -10.40
C ILE A 486 17.98 11.77 -9.97
N ILE A 487 18.62 10.61 -9.80
CA ILE A 487 17.95 9.38 -9.39
C ILE A 487 17.36 9.55 -7.99
N ARG A 488 18.13 10.09 -7.04
CA ARG A 488 17.68 10.35 -5.68
C ARG A 488 16.46 11.28 -5.64
N LEU A 489 16.47 12.34 -6.43
CA LEU A 489 15.36 13.30 -6.52
C LEU A 489 14.09 12.63 -7.02
N ARG A 490 14.18 11.81 -8.06
CA ARG A 490 13.04 11.06 -8.60
C ARG A 490 12.49 10.06 -7.60
N LEU A 491 13.35 9.34 -6.90
CA LEU A 491 12.94 8.42 -5.83
C LEU A 491 12.31 9.17 -4.65
N GLN A 492 12.80 10.36 -4.30
CA GLN A 492 12.18 11.20 -3.26
C GLN A 492 10.75 11.66 -3.63
N GLN A 493 10.49 11.95 -4.90
CA GLN A 493 9.12 12.25 -5.35
C GLN A 493 8.19 11.05 -5.15
N GLN A 494 8.65 9.85 -5.48
CA GLN A 494 7.91 8.62 -5.25
C GLN A 494 7.73 8.31 -3.76
N GLU A 495 8.77 8.50 -2.94
CA GLU A 495 8.67 8.42 -1.47
C GLU A 495 7.65 9.40 -0.89
N GLY A 496 7.63 10.61 -1.40
CA GLY A 496 6.66 11.61 -1.01
C GLY A 496 5.22 11.13 -1.22
N PHE A 497 4.94 10.48 -2.34
CA PHE A 497 3.65 9.85 -2.60
C PHE A 497 3.35 8.71 -1.61
N ILE A 498 4.33 7.85 -1.33
CA ILE A 498 4.20 6.77 -0.33
C ILE A 498 3.95 7.37 1.06
N ASN A 499 4.64 8.44 1.43
CA ASN A 499 4.45 9.13 2.71
C ASN A 499 3.04 9.75 2.82
N LEU A 500 2.49 10.29 1.74
CA LEU A 500 1.09 10.72 1.70
C LEU A 500 0.13 9.56 1.91
N MET A 501 0.35 8.42 1.27
CA MET A 501 -0.45 7.21 1.47
C MET A 501 -0.36 6.72 2.92
N GLN A 502 0.83 6.73 3.52
CA GLN A 502 1.00 6.41 4.95
C GLN A 502 0.23 7.39 5.84
N GLY A 503 0.22 8.68 5.49
CA GLY A 503 -0.58 9.70 6.17
C GLY A 503 -2.08 9.38 6.15
N TYR A 504 -2.64 8.96 5.03
CA TYR A 504 -4.03 8.49 4.93
C TYR A 504 -4.30 7.27 5.81
N LEU A 505 -3.39 6.32 5.82
CA LEU A 505 -3.52 5.12 6.67
C LEU A 505 -3.41 5.47 8.16
N ALA A 506 -2.58 6.44 8.52
CA ALA A 506 -2.50 6.95 9.89
C ALA A 506 -3.84 7.57 10.34
N LEU A 507 -4.57 8.26 9.45
CA LEU A 507 -5.94 8.71 9.73
C LEU A 507 -6.89 7.53 9.96
N GLY A 508 -6.78 6.47 9.15
CA GLY A 508 -7.51 5.21 9.38
C GLY A 508 -7.20 4.61 10.76
N LEU A 509 -5.93 4.62 11.16
CA LEU A 509 -5.51 4.17 12.50
C LEU A 509 -6.14 5.03 13.61
N LEU A 510 -6.18 6.37 13.45
CA LEU A 510 -6.84 7.26 14.40
C LEU A 510 -8.33 6.96 14.54
N VAL A 511 -9.04 6.69 13.44
CA VAL A 511 -10.45 6.22 13.47
C VAL A 511 -10.57 4.90 14.22
N GLY A 512 -9.64 3.98 14.00
CA GLY A 512 -9.56 2.72 14.73
C GLY A 512 -9.35 2.88 16.23
N ILE A 513 -8.46 3.78 16.61
CA ILE A 513 -8.19 4.15 18.01
C ILE A 513 -9.43 4.79 18.65
N ALA A 514 -10.11 5.70 17.95
CA ALA A 514 -11.37 6.28 18.40
C ALA A 514 -12.45 5.20 18.59
N GLY A 515 -12.55 4.26 17.66
CA GLY A 515 -13.42 3.08 17.75
C GLY A 515 -13.14 2.24 19.01
N LEU A 516 -11.87 2.00 19.31
CA LEU A 516 -11.46 1.32 20.57
C LEU A 516 -11.95 2.09 21.79
N GLY A 517 -11.78 3.42 21.81
CA GLY A 517 -12.27 4.28 22.89
C GLY A 517 -13.77 4.12 23.11
N VAL A 518 -14.60 4.20 22.04
CA VAL A 518 -16.06 4.01 22.10
C VAL A 518 -16.41 2.62 22.61
N VAL A 519 -15.73 1.58 22.11
CA VAL A 519 -15.90 0.19 22.55
C VAL A 519 -15.58 0.04 24.03
N MET A 520 -14.55 0.73 24.54
CA MET A 520 -14.19 0.71 25.96
C MET A 520 -15.22 1.44 26.84
N VAL A 521 -15.75 2.58 26.42
CA VAL A 521 -16.85 3.27 27.11
C VAL A 521 -18.06 2.34 27.25
N ARG A 522 -18.44 1.66 26.19
CA ARG A 522 -19.53 0.67 26.19
C ARG A 522 -19.20 -0.50 27.13
N ALA A 523 -17.97 -1.02 27.11
CA ALA A 523 -17.54 -2.10 27.98
C ALA A 523 -17.66 -1.73 29.47
N VAL A 524 -17.32 -0.48 29.82
CA VAL A 524 -17.48 0.04 31.18
C VAL A 524 -18.96 0.04 31.60
N ARG A 525 -19.86 0.49 30.72
CA ARG A 525 -21.32 0.50 31.00
C ARG A 525 -21.88 -0.91 31.16
N GLU A 526 -21.51 -1.83 30.29
CA GLU A 526 -21.97 -3.23 30.34
C GLU A 526 -21.46 -3.97 31.59
N ARG A 527 -20.27 -3.60 32.10
CA ARG A 527 -19.63 -4.24 33.28
C ARG A 527 -19.85 -3.47 34.57
N ARG A 528 -20.68 -2.43 34.59
CA ARG A 528 -20.86 -1.56 35.76
C ARG A 528 -21.15 -2.34 37.04
N ARG A 529 -21.99 -3.38 36.99
CA ARG A 529 -22.34 -4.25 38.12
C ARG A 529 -21.13 -5.07 38.59
N GLN A 530 -20.38 -5.66 37.67
CA GLN A 530 -19.16 -6.43 37.97
C GLN A 530 -18.09 -5.56 38.62
N ILE A 531 -17.89 -4.35 38.07
CA ILE A 531 -16.95 -3.35 38.64
C ILE A 531 -17.41 -2.97 40.06
N GLY A 532 -18.70 -2.75 40.27
CA GLY A 532 -19.29 -2.48 41.59
C GLY A 532 -19.02 -3.57 42.59
N MET A 533 -19.20 -4.85 42.22
CA MET A 533 -18.88 -6.00 43.08
C MET A 533 -17.38 -6.06 43.40
N LEU A 534 -16.50 -5.92 42.45
CA LEU A 534 -15.05 -5.89 42.69
C LEU A 534 -14.66 -4.76 43.64
N ARG A 535 -15.23 -3.57 43.47
CA ARG A 535 -15.01 -2.43 44.35
C ARG A 535 -15.58 -2.66 45.77
N ALA A 536 -16.73 -3.34 45.89
CA ALA A 536 -17.32 -3.71 47.17
C ALA A 536 -16.46 -4.75 47.92
N MET A 537 -15.79 -5.66 47.20
CA MET A 537 -14.82 -6.61 47.75
C MET A 537 -13.47 -5.98 48.12
N GLY A 538 -13.31 -4.64 48.04
CA GLY A 538 -12.10 -3.93 48.46
C GLY A 538 -11.04 -3.70 47.39
N PHE A 539 -11.28 -4.07 46.11
CA PHE A 539 -10.30 -3.81 45.06
C PHE A 539 -10.07 -2.29 44.85
N SER A 540 -8.80 -1.88 44.77
CA SER A 540 -8.41 -0.47 44.61
C SER A 540 -8.85 0.06 43.23
N ARG A 541 -9.03 1.40 43.12
CA ARG A 541 -9.32 2.07 41.84
C ARG A 541 -8.24 1.80 40.78
N ALA A 542 -6.98 1.72 41.23
CA ALA A 542 -5.85 1.45 40.35
C ALA A 542 -5.94 0.07 39.68
N VAL A 543 -6.34 -0.98 40.43
CA VAL A 543 -6.52 -2.33 39.85
C VAL A 543 -7.57 -2.34 38.74
N VAL A 544 -8.72 -1.69 38.98
CA VAL A 544 -9.78 -1.60 37.95
C VAL A 544 -9.30 -0.82 36.71
N ARG A 545 -8.68 0.36 36.93
CA ARG A 545 -8.15 1.17 35.81
C ARG A 545 -7.11 0.40 35.02
N ASN A 546 -6.14 -0.20 35.69
CA ASN A 546 -5.04 -0.94 35.06
C ASN A 546 -5.54 -2.18 34.32
N ALA A 547 -6.61 -2.84 34.78
CA ALA A 547 -7.23 -3.96 34.05
C ALA A 547 -7.78 -3.53 32.69
N PHE A 548 -8.43 -2.36 32.59
CA PHE A 548 -8.93 -1.84 31.31
C PHE A 548 -7.79 -1.37 30.38
N LEU A 549 -6.75 -0.72 30.93
CA LEU A 549 -5.58 -0.32 30.15
C LEU A 549 -4.81 -1.53 29.62
N LEU A 550 -4.62 -2.58 30.44
CA LEU A 550 -3.99 -3.82 30.00
C LEU A 550 -4.83 -4.58 28.96
N GLU A 551 -6.17 -4.53 29.06
CA GLU A 551 -7.07 -5.11 28.05
C GLU A 551 -6.89 -4.44 26.68
N ALA A 552 -6.89 -3.11 26.66
CA ALA A 552 -6.67 -2.34 25.43
C ALA A 552 -5.25 -2.53 24.87
N GLY A 553 -4.24 -2.46 25.73
CA GLY A 553 -2.85 -2.69 25.37
C GLY A 553 -2.62 -4.09 24.80
N PHE A 554 -3.27 -5.10 25.36
CA PHE A 554 -3.19 -6.47 24.84
C PHE A 554 -3.72 -6.59 23.40
N VAL A 555 -4.89 -6.01 23.13
CA VAL A 555 -5.46 -6.01 21.78
C VAL A 555 -4.56 -5.26 20.80
N ALA A 556 -4.06 -4.09 21.19
CA ALA A 556 -3.16 -3.30 20.37
C ALA A 556 -1.84 -4.02 20.07
N VAL A 557 -1.16 -4.55 21.10
CA VAL A 557 0.11 -5.29 20.94
C VAL A 557 -0.08 -6.53 20.08
N GLN A 558 -1.16 -7.27 20.28
CA GLN A 558 -1.47 -8.45 19.46
C GLN A 558 -1.73 -8.06 17.99
N GLY A 559 -2.45 -6.96 17.75
CA GLY A 559 -2.70 -6.44 16.39
C GLY A 559 -1.41 -5.97 15.72
N ILE A 560 -0.58 -5.23 16.45
CA ILE A 560 0.75 -4.80 15.98
C ILE A 560 1.61 -6.01 15.62
N PHE A 561 1.71 -7.00 16.50
CA PHE A 561 2.51 -8.19 16.25
C PHE A 561 2.07 -8.94 15.00
N VAL A 562 0.77 -9.21 14.86
CA VAL A 562 0.22 -9.89 13.66
C VAL A 562 0.45 -9.06 12.41
N GLY A 563 0.17 -7.75 12.45
CA GLY A 563 0.36 -6.85 11.32
C GLY A 563 1.81 -6.79 10.84
N VAL A 564 2.75 -6.59 11.75
CA VAL A 564 4.19 -6.50 11.43
C VAL A 564 4.72 -7.81 10.86
N VAL A 565 4.45 -8.95 11.53
CA VAL A 565 4.97 -10.25 11.07
C VAL A 565 4.47 -10.57 9.66
N LEU A 566 3.18 -10.37 9.40
CA LEU A 566 2.62 -10.63 8.08
C LEU A 566 3.12 -9.63 7.02
N ALA A 567 3.29 -8.36 7.39
CA ALA A 567 3.86 -7.36 6.48
C ALA A 567 5.28 -7.71 6.07
N LEU A 568 6.14 -8.12 7.02
CA LEU A 568 7.51 -8.55 6.71
C LEU A 568 7.55 -9.77 5.80
N ILE A 569 6.67 -10.76 6.01
CA ILE A 569 6.57 -11.94 5.15
C ILE A 569 6.17 -11.53 3.72
N VAL A 570 5.14 -10.70 3.59
CA VAL A 570 4.64 -10.26 2.28
C VAL A 570 5.64 -9.34 1.58
N SER A 571 6.31 -8.43 2.31
CA SER A 571 7.37 -7.60 1.75
C SER A 571 8.58 -8.40 1.26
N PHE A 572 8.94 -9.47 1.99
CA PHE A 572 9.98 -10.40 1.55
C PHE A 572 9.57 -11.15 0.27
N GLN A 573 8.31 -11.57 0.18
CA GLN A 573 7.80 -12.22 -1.03
C GLN A 573 7.68 -11.27 -2.21
N LEU A 574 7.31 -10.02 -1.99
CA LEU A 574 7.34 -8.97 -3.02
C LEU A 574 8.75 -8.85 -3.61
N LEU A 575 9.78 -8.81 -2.75
CA LEU A 575 11.17 -8.69 -3.21
C LEU A 575 11.64 -9.91 -4.01
N THR A 576 11.16 -11.11 -3.67
CA THR A 576 11.66 -12.36 -4.26
C THR A 576 10.85 -12.88 -5.44
N ASN A 577 9.59 -12.44 -5.60
CA ASN A 577 8.65 -13.02 -6.57
C ASN A 577 7.94 -11.96 -7.41
N SER A 578 8.40 -10.70 -7.43
CA SER A 578 7.83 -9.68 -8.30
C SER A 578 8.85 -9.16 -9.29
N ASP A 579 8.39 -8.80 -10.47
CA ASP A 579 9.21 -8.15 -11.50
C ASP A 579 9.47 -6.67 -11.21
N VAL A 580 8.82 -6.11 -10.17
CA VAL A 580 8.98 -4.70 -9.75
C VAL A 580 10.44 -4.35 -9.46
N PHE A 581 11.22 -5.30 -8.96
CA PHE A 581 12.63 -5.10 -8.60
C PHE A 581 13.61 -5.79 -9.58
N GLY A 582 13.12 -6.42 -10.65
CA GLY A 582 13.91 -7.16 -11.62
C GLY A 582 14.67 -8.36 -11.01
N GLU A 583 15.60 -8.95 -11.76
CA GLU A 583 16.43 -10.09 -11.30
C GLU A 583 17.44 -9.75 -10.19
N SER A 584 17.32 -8.60 -9.58
CA SER A 584 18.27 -8.11 -8.61
C SER A 584 18.17 -8.81 -7.26
N ARG A 585 19.27 -9.38 -6.81
CA ARG A 585 19.45 -9.88 -5.44
C ARG A 585 19.62 -8.70 -4.47
N LEU A 586 18.57 -7.94 -4.24
CA LEU A 586 18.58 -6.89 -3.23
C LEU A 586 18.64 -7.49 -1.84
N ALA A 587 19.43 -6.88 -0.96
CA ALA A 587 19.37 -7.20 0.45
C ALA A 587 18.03 -6.72 1.03
N PHE A 588 17.31 -7.63 1.68
CA PHE A 588 16.08 -7.27 2.39
C PHE A 588 16.42 -6.35 3.57
N SER A 589 16.08 -5.07 3.45
CA SER A 589 16.28 -4.06 4.49
C SER A 589 14.94 -3.66 5.13
N VAL A 590 14.98 -3.39 6.44
CA VAL A 590 13.81 -2.97 7.20
C VAL A 590 14.16 -1.70 7.97
N PRO A 591 13.40 -0.62 7.85
CA PRO A 591 13.64 0.64 8.57
C PRO A 591 13.22 0.53 10.04
N TRP A 592 13.94 -0.27 10.84
CA TRP A 592 13.57 -0.60 12.23
C TRP A 592 13.33 0.63 13.11
N LEU A 593 14.08 1.70 12.92
CA LEU A 593 13.92 2.93 13.71
C LEU A 593 12.60 3.62 13.39
N ALA A 594 12.31 3.87 12.11
CA ALA A 594 11.07 4.52 11.67
C ALA A 594 9.85 3.68 12.03
N LEU A 595 9.93 2.37 11.77
CA LEU A 595 8.89 1.41 12.13
C LEU A 595 8.66 1.38 13.65
N GLY A 596 9.74 1.33 14.45
CA GLY A 596 9.65 1.35 15.91
C GLY A 596 8.96 2.60 16.46
N ILE A 597 9.28 3.77 15.93
CA ILE A 597 8.63 5.04 16.29
C ILE A 597 7.13 5.01 15.94
N LEU A 598 6.78 4.58 14.74
CA LEU A 598 5.40 4.48 14.27
C LEU A 598 4.56 3.53 15.14
N LEU A 599 5.10 2.34 15.44
CA LEU A 599 4.42 1.34 16.28
C LEU A 599 4.28 1.81 17.73
N ALA A 600 5.31 2.46 18.28
CA ALA A 600 5.26 3.05 19.62
C ALA A 600 4.21 4.16 19.69
N ALA A 601 4.13 5.03 18.69
CA ALA A 601 3.11 6.07 18.59
C ALA A 601 1.70 5.48 18.50
N ALA A 602 1.48 4.44 17.70
CA ALA A 602 0.21 3.74 17.58
C ALA A 602 -0.23 3.11 18.90
N LEU A 603 0.69 2.46 19.62
CA LEU A 603 0.42 1.89 20.93
C LEU A 603 0.12 2.97 21.97
N ALA A 604 0.92 4.03 22.03
CA ALA A 604 0.71 5.15 22.94
C ALA A 604 -0.65 5.83 22.73
N ALA A 605 -1.02 6.08 21.46
CA ALA A 605 -2.32 6.66 21.11
C ALA A 605 -3.49 5.74 21.50
N SER A 606 -3.36 4.42 21.32
CA SER A 606 -4.36 3.43 21.72
C SER A 606 -4.55 3.42 23.24
N LEU A 607 -3.46 3.47 23.99
CA LEU A 607 -3.51 3.55 25.45
C LEU A 607 -4.13 4.88 25.91
N ALA A 608 -3.73 6.00 25.31
CA ALA A 608 -4.27 7.33 25.61
C ALA A 608 -5.79 7.39 25.41
N ALA A 609 -6.32 6.84 24.29
CA ALA A 609 -7.75 6.79 24.01
C ALA A 609 -8.54 5.98 25.07
N THR A 610 -7.89 5.07 25.77
CA THR A 610 -8.52 4.23 26.80
C THR A 610 -8.38 4.78 28.23
N VAL A 611 -7.51 5.77 28.45
CA VAL A 611 -7.28 6.37 29.80
C VAL A 611 -8.57 6.94 30.39
N ALA A 612 -9.33 7.74 29.61
CA ALA A 612 -10.55 8.39 30.10
C ALA A 612 -11.65 7.35 30.44
N PRO A 613 -12.00 6.38 29.57
CA PRO A 613 -12.95 5.31 29.92
C PRO A 613 -12.51 4.47 31.11
N ALA A 614 -11.23 4.10 31.20
CA ALA A 614 -10.69 3.34 32.33
C ALA A 614 -10.76 4.12 33.64
N GLY A 615 -10.48 5.43 33.58
CA GLY A 615 -10.62 6.34 34.70
C GLY A 615 -12.07 6.44 35.20
N GLN A 616 -13.03 6.57 34.29
CA GLN A 616 -14.48 6.57 34.61
C GLN A 616 -14.90 5.24 35.27
N ALA A 617 -14.44 4.11 34.73
CA ALA A 617 -14.71 2.79 35.30
C ALA A 617 -14.23 2.69 36.75
N SER A 618 -13.04 3.18 37.06
CA SER A 618 -12.42 3.12 38.38
C SER A 618 -13.15 3.95 39.44
N ARG A 619 -13.93 4.97 39.03
CA ARG A 619 -14.66 5.91 39.90
C ARG A 619 -16.10 5.47 40.18
N ILE A 620 -16.57 4.36 39.64
CA ILE A 620 -17.91 3.84 39.86
C ILE A 620 -18.10 3.55 41.37
N ARG A 621 -19.15 4.14 41.98
CA ARG A 621 -19.52 3.91 43.37
C ARG A 621 -20.20 2.56 43.53
N PRO A 622 -19.75 1.66 44.43
CA PRO A 622 -20.35 0.32 44.63
C PRO A 622 -21.86 0.37 44.89
N ALA A 623 -22.27 1.25 45.80
CA ALA A 623 -23.68 1.41 46.17
C ALA A 623 -24.58 1.77 44.98
N VAL A 624 -24.11 2.64 44.08
CA VAL A 624 -24.87 3.02 42.88
C VAL A 624 -24.85 1.90 41.82
N ALA A 625 -23.76 1.18 41.70
CA ALA A 625 -23.63 0.09 40.73
C ALA A 625 -24.47 -1.13 41.07
N LEU A 626 -24.70 -1.39 42.36
CA LEU A 626 -25.46 -2.53 42.87
C LEU A 626 -26.97 -2.22 43.01
N ARG A 627 -27.35 -0.93 43.19
CA ARG A 627 -28.74 -0.48 43.40
C ARG A 627 -29.58 -0.45 42.08
N ILE A 628 -28.96 -0.48 40.90
CA ILE A 628 -29.66 -0.45 39.60
C ILE A 628 -30.15 -1.87 39.19
N ALA A 629 -30.61 -2.66 40.13
CA ALA A 629 -31.12 -4.01 39.90
C ALA A 629 -32.61 -4.19 40.21
N GLU A 630 -33.34 -3.08 40.38
CA GLU A 630 -34.79 -3.07 40.50
C GLU A 630 -35.48 -2.37 39.35
#